data_4ea9c84632db86590777a9e55fc56a2f
#
_entry.id   4ea9c84632db86590777a9e55fc56a2f
#
_cell.length_a   1.000
_cell.length_b   1.000
_cell.length_c   1.000
_cell.angle_alpha   90.00
_cell.angle_beta   90.00
_cell.angle_gamma   90.00
#
_symmetry.space_group_name_H-M   'P 1'
#
loop_
_entity.id
_entity.type
_entity.pdbx_description
1 polymer ?
#
loop_
_entity_poly.entity_id
_entity_poly.type
_entity_poly.pdbx_seq_one_letter_code
_entity_poly.pdbx_strand_id
1 'polypeptide(L)'
;MKKLLSLLIALAATALSFQAQAQDAKAGEKKAAMCIGCHGITGYQASFPEVYKVPMIAGQGSKYIISALTAYRKGDRKHPTMRAIAASLTDQDMADLAAFYEQETKGDAADTKTAAAPSPAVAELLKKGNCASCHGENFSKPIDPSYPKLAGQYADYLFQALKAYQTDHNPQVGRNNAIMMGIAKPFTHAELKLVTGYLATLPTELKTVPQSRFR
;
A
#
# COMPACT_ATOMS: atom_id res chain seq x y z
N MET A 1 -22.90 50.79 6.88
CA MET A 1 -23.62 49.52 7.02
C MET A 1 -23.56 48.67 5.73
N LYS A 2 -23.90 49.15 4.55
CA LYS A 2 -23.87 48.39 3.28
C LYS A 2 -22.47 47.79 2.93
N LYS A 3 -21.37 48.54 3.16
CA LYS A 3 -19.99 48.07 2.89
C LYS A 3 -19.52 46.99 3.84
N LEU A 4 -19.96 47.01 5.11
CA LEU A 4 -19.66 45.96 6.09
C LEU A 4 -20.40 44.66 5.75
N LEU A 5 -21.64 44.75 5.30
CA LEU A 5 -22.44 43.58 4.91
C LEU A 5 -21.85 42.89 3.67
N SER A 6 -21.37 43.70 2.71
CA SER A 6 -20.69 43.14 1.50
C SER A 6 -19.37 42.45 1.84
N LEU A 7 -18.61 42.94 2.83
CA LEU A 7 -17.37 42.34 3.29
C LEU A 7 -17.61 40.99 4.01
N LEU A 8 -18.67 40.94 4.83
CA LEU A 8 -19.08 39.71 5.52
C LEU A 8 -19.57 38.63 4.56
N ILE A 9 -20.29 38.98 3.52
CA ILE A 9 -20.75 38.06 2.47
C ILE A 9 -19.55 37.52 1.66
N ALA A 10 -18.57 38.37 1.33
CA ALA A 10 -17.36 37.94 0.63
C ALA A 10 -16.48 36.99 1.49
N LEU A 11 -16.38 37.25 2.80
CA LEU A 11 -15.66 36.35 3.73
C LEU A 11 -16.38 35.01 3.91
N ALA A 12 -17.71 34.99 3.95
CA ALA A 12 -18.48 33.73 4.03
C ALA A 12 -18.39 32.90 2.75
N ALA A 13 -18.31 33.54 1.56
CA ALA A 13 -18.16 32.84 0.30
C ALA A 13 -16.79 32.16 0.13
N THR A 14 -15.72 32.73 0.71
CA THR A 14 -14.38 32.13 0.68
C THR A 14 -14.22 30.98 1.69
N ALA A 15 -14.99 30.94 2.78
CA ALA A 15 -14.97 29.86 3.77
C ALA A 15 -15.62 28.57 3.25
N LEU A 16 -16.45 28.61 2.21
CA LEU A 16 -17.13 27.45 1.61
C LEU A 16 -16.24 26.63 0.67
N SER A 17 -15.03 27.08 0.35
CA SER A 17 -14.16 26.43 -0.64
C SER A 17 -13.19 25.38 -0.09
N PHE A 18 -13.12 25.20 1.23
CA PHE A 18 -12.38 24.10 1.85
C PHE A 18 -13.32 22.93 2.17
N GLN A 19 -13.91 22.35 1.13
CA GLN A 19 -14.43 21.00 1.30
C GLN A 19 -13.20 20.07 1.41
N ALA A 20 -12.87 19.66 2.64
CA ALA A 20 -12.05 18.49 2.86
C ALA A 20 -12.70 17.36 2.07
N GLN A 21 -12.06 16.89 1.01
CA GLN A 21 -12.56 15.78 0.20
C GLN A 21 -12.63 14.56 1.12
N ALA A 22 -13.83 14.28 1.63
CA ALA A 22 -14.07 13.12 2.48
C ALA A 22 -13.84 11.86 1.64
N GLN A 23 -13.16 10.89 2.22
CA GLN A 23 -12.98 9.58 1.62
C GLN A 23 -14.32 8.83 1.64
N ASP A 24 -14.82 8.41 0.48
CA ASP A 24 -16.08 7.68 0.34
C ASP A 24 -15.83 6.25 -0.16
N ALA A 25 -15.94 5.29 0.75
CA ALA A 25 -15.75 3.88 0.44
C ALA A 25 -16.78 3.32 -0.55
N LYS A 26 -18.03 3.83 -0.57
CA LYS A 26 -19.06 3.42 -1.54
C LYS A 26 -18.76 3.94 -2.94
N ALA A 27 -18.22 5.15 -3.03
CA ALA A 27 -17.72 5.67 -4.30
C ALA A 27 -16.49 4.87 -4.76
N GLY A 28 -15.58 4.51 -3.83
CA GLY A 28 -14.43 3.66 -4.08
C GLY A 28 -14.80 2.28 -4.62
N GLU A 29 -15.82 1.66 -4.04
CA GLU A 29 -16.34 0.36 -4.51
C GLU A 29 -16.76 0.41 -5.99
N LYS A 30 -17.45 1.46 -6.41
CA LYS A 30 -17.88 1.64 -7.81
C LYS A 30 -16.70 1.82 -8.77
N LYS A 31 -15.60 2.38 -8.28
CA LYS A 31 -14.37 2.65 -9.06
C LYS A 31 -13.40 1.47 -9.06
N ALA A 32 -13.58 0.48 -8.19
CA ALA A 32 -12.64 -0.63 -8.00
C ALA A 32 -12.58 -1.63 -9.17
N ALA A 33 -13.44 -1.52 -10.18
CA ALA A 33 -13.55 -2.49 -11.28
C ALA A 33 -12.21 -2.80 -11.97
N MET A 34 -11.39 -1.78 -12.24
CA MET A 34 -10.07 -1.97 -12.86
C MET A 34 -9.02 -2.57 -11.91
N CYS A 35 -9.23 -2.49 -10.61
CA CYS A 35 -8.32 -3.03 -9.59
C CYS A 35 -8.59 -4.52 -9.35
N ILE A 36 -9.87 -4.90 -9.31
CA ILE A 36 -10.37 -6.23 -8.99
C ILE A 36 -9.87 -7.27 -10.00
N GLY A 37 -9.69 -6.91 -11.27
CA GLY A 37 -9.20 -7.80 -12.32
C GLY A 37 -7.81 -8.42 -12.03
N CYS A 38 -7.05 -7.82 -11.12
CA CYS A 38 -5.76 -8.35 -10.67
C CYS A 38 -5.75 -8.58 -9.16
N HIS A 39 -6.14 -7.57 -8.37
CA HIS A 39 -6.08 -7.60 -6.90
C HIS A 39 -7.23 -8.39 -6.25
N GLY A 40 -8.30 -8.69 -6.98
CA GLY A 40 -9.43 -9.50 -6.52
C GLY A 40 -9.36 -10.98 -6.93
N ILE A 41 -8.29 -11.43 -7.54
CA ILE A 41 -8.13 -12.83 -7.99
C ILE A 41 -7.06 -13.51 -7.12
N THR A 42 -7.47 -14.50 -6.34
CA THR A 42 -6.55 -15.23 -5.45
C THR A 42 -5.45 -15.91 -6.26
N GLY A 43 -4.21 -15.62 -5.90
CA GLY A 43 -3.03 -16.21 -6.54
C GLY A 43 -2.71 -15.65 -7.94
N TYR A 44 -3.38 -14.59 -8.39
CA TYR A 44 -3.05 -13.94 -9.66
C TYR A 44 -1.60 -13.46 -9.66
N GLN A 45 -0.89 -13.72 -10.75
CA GLN A 45 0.53 -13.41 -10.89
C GLN A 45 0.77 -12.35 -11.95
N ALA A 46 1.61 -11.38 -11.62
CA ALA A 46 2.24 -10.50 -12.60
C ALA A 46 3.48 -11.20 -13.17
N SER A 47 3.83 -10.87 -14.42
CA SER A 47 5.01 -11.42 -15.11
C SER A 47 6.14 -10.40 -15.29
N PHE A 48 5.96 -9.19 -14.83
CA PHE A 48 6.92 -8.10 -14.96
C PHE A 48 7.27 -7.49 -13.60
N PRO A 49 8.56 -7.25 -13.29
CA PRO A 49 9.78 -7.63 -14.04
C PRO A 49 10.13 -9.12 -13.94
N GLU A 50 9.50 -9.84 -13.07
CA GLU A 50 9.58 -11.29 -12.82
C GLU A 50 8.19 -11.80 -12.47
N VAL A 51 8.01 -13.10 -12.35
CA VAL A 51 6.76 -13.69 -11.90
C VAL A 51 6.64 -13.56 -10.37
N TYR A 52 5.57 -12.92 -9.91
CA TYR A 52 5.21 -12.81 -8.49
C TYR A 52 3.70 -12.58 -8.33
N LYS A 53 3.16 -12.89 -7.17
CA LYS A 53 1.74 -12.67 -6.88
C LYS A 53 1.43 -11.18 -6.77
N VAL A 54 0.33 -10.76 -7.40
CA VAL A 54 -0.20 -9.41 -7.22
C VAL A 54 -0.56 -9.20 -5.75
N PRO A 55 -0.12 -8.11 -5.10
CA PRO A 55 -0.25 -7.96 -3.66
C PRO A 55 -1.70 -7.87 -3.19
N MET A 56 -1.93 -8.36 -1.99
CA MET A 56 -3.16 -8.10 -1.25
C MET A 56 -3.24 -6.63 -0.87
N ILE A 57 -4.37 -5.99 -1.16
CA ILE A 57 -4.61 -4.58 -0.85
C ILE A 57 -5.83 -4.36 0.05
N ALA A 58 -6.77 -5.30 0.13
CA ALA A 58 -7.85 -5.25 1.09
C ALA A 58 -7.28 -5.37 2.52
N GLY A 59 -7.75 -4.51 3.41
CA GLY A 59 -7.24 -4.36 4.78
C GLY A 59 -5.96 -3.51 4.91
N GLN A 60 -5.38 -3.03 3.83
CA GLN A 60 -4.22 -2.13 3.86
C GLN A 60 -4.65 -0.71 4.26
N GLY A 61 -3.77 0.02 4.94
CA GLY A 61 -4.05 1.38 5.39
C GLY A 61 -4.34 2.35 4.24
N SER A 62 -5.40 3.16 4.37
CA SER A 62 -5.84 4.09 3.32
C SER A 62 -4.75 5.11 2.96
N LYS A 63 -4.09 5.69 3.95
CA LYS A 63 -2.99 6.64 3.70
C LYS A 63 -1.83 6.01 2.93
N TYR A 64 -1.51 4.73 3.21
CA TYR A 64 -0.51 4.02 2.44
C TYR A 64 -0.96 3.75 1.00
N ILE A 65 -2.21 3.36 0.77
CA ILE A 65 -2.74 3.13 -0.58
C ILE A 65 -2.67 4.42 -1.40
N ILE A 66 -3.09 5.56 -0.83
CA ILE A 66 -2.97 6.88 -1.49
C ILE A 66 -1.50 7.20 -1.82
N SER A 67 -0.61 7.03 -0.85
CA SER A 67 0.82 7.27 -1.03
C SER A 67 1.40 6.39 -2.14
N ALA A 68 1.03 5.11 -2.18
CA ALA A 68 1.49 4.16 -3.19
C ALA A 68 0.99 4.52 -4.60
N LEU A 69 -0.30 4.86 -4.76
CA LEU A 69 -0.88 5.27 -6.04
C LEU A 69 -0.26 6.59 -6.52
N THR A 70 -0.08 7.56 -5.62
CA THR A 70 0.60 8.82 -5.92
C THR A 70 2.04 8.59 -6.40
N ALA A 71 2.78 7.68 -5.73
CA ALA A 71 4.15 7.34 -6.11
C ALA A 71 4.20 6.65 -7.49
N TYR A 72 3.23 5.81 -7.85
CA TYR A 72 3.12 5.25 -9.19
C TYR A 72 2.84 6.34 -10.23
N ARG A 73 1.90 7.23 -9.98
CA ARG A 73 1.57 8.35 -10.88
C ARG A 73 2.76 9.26 -11.12
N LYS A 74 3.53 9.58 -10.07
CA LYS A 74 4.75 10.40 -10.14
C LYS A 74 5.96 9.67 -10.77
N GLY A 75 5.94 8.34 -10.83
CA GLY A 75 7.07 7.54 -11.29
C GLY A 75 8.11 7.21 -10.21
N ASP A 76 7.85 7.55 -8.95
CA ASP A 76 8.69 7.14 -7.80
C ASP A 76 8.60 5.63 -7.53
N ARG A 77 7.45 5.01 -7.87
CA ARG A 77 7.28 3.56 -7.98
C ARG A 77 7.11 3.22 -9.45
N LYS A 78 8.08 2.49 -9.99
CA LYS A 78 8.10 2.15 -11.41
C LYS A 78 7.51 0.76 -11.61
N HIS A 79 6.37 0.70 -12.23
CA HIS A 79 5.68 -0.51 -12.69
C HIS A 79 4.71 -0.09 -13.81
N PRO A 80 4.93 -0.49 -15.06
CA PRO A 80 4.18 0.04 -16.20
C PRO A 80 2.66 0.00 -16.03
N THR A 81 2.12 -1.17 -15.67
CA THR A 81 0.67 -1.35 -15.46
C THR A 81 0.13 -0.44 -14.37
N MET A 82 0.76 -0.45 -13.17
CA MET A 82 0.28 0.36 -12.06
C MET A 82 0.45 1.85 -12.29
N ARG A 83 1.47 2.26 -13.05
CA ARG A 83 1.65 3.65 -13.47
C ARG A 83 0.51 4.10 -14.39
N ALA A 84 0.13 3.27 -15.37
CA ALA A 84 -0.98 3.58 -16.27
C ALA A 84 -2.31 3.70 -15.50
N ILE A 85 -2.59 2.75 -14.61
CA ILE A 85 -3.77 2.80 -13.72
C ILE A 85 -3.76 4.07 -12.87
N ALA A 86 -2.68 4.35 -12.17
CA ALA A 86 -2.60 5.51 -11.27
C ALA A 86 -2.68 6.86 -12.02
N ALA A 87 -2.19 6.92 -13.25
CA ALA A 87 -2.27 8.10 -14.10
C ALA A 87 -3.70 8.46 -14.51
N SER A 88 -4.62 7.47 -14.55
CA SER A 88 -6.03 7.70 -14.87
C SER A 88 -6.88 8.13 -13.67
N LEU A 89 -6.34 8.12 -12.45
CA LEU A 89 -7.07 8.42 -11.21
C LEU A 89 -6.88 9.88 -10.80
N THR A 90 -7.96 10.52 -10.38
CA THR A 90 -7.90 11.80 -9.64
C THR A 90 -7.48 11.57 -8.20
N ASP A 91 -7.14 12.62 -7.47
CA ASP A 91 -6.82 12.51 -6.03
C ASP A 91 -8.02 12.01 -5.23
N GLN A 92 -9.25 12.42 -5.60
CA GLN A 92 -10.48 11.93 -5.00
C GLN A 92 -10.69 10.44 -5.29
N ASP A 93 -10.43 9.97 -6.51
CA ASP A 93 -10.52 8.55 -6.84
C ASP A 93 -9.56 7.71 -6.01
N MET A 94 -8.32 8.18 -5.82
CA MET A 94 -7.35 7.52 -4.96
C MET A 94 -7.81 7.47 -3.50
N ALA A 95 -8.41 8.55 -3.00
CA ALA A 95 -8.93 8.63 -1.63
C ALA A 95 -10.12 7.66 -1.41
N ASP A 96 -11.06 7.64 -2.34
CA ASP A 96 -12.25 6.77 -2.28
C ASP A 96 -11.87 5.29 -2.38
N LEU A 97 -11.02 4.93 -3.35
CA LEU A 97 -10.49 3.57 -3.50
C LEU A 97 -9.73 3.12 -2.26
N ALA A 98 -8.93 4.00 -1.66
CA ALA A 98 -8.17 3.70 -0.45
C ALA A 98 -9.10 3.43 0.74
N ALA A 99 -10.16 4.23 0.90
CA ALA A 99 -11.17 4.00 1.93
C ALA A 99 -11.93 2.68 1.73
N PHE A 100 -12.26 2.34 0.49
CA PHE A 100 -12.90 1.07 0.16
C PHE A 100 -12.02 -0.11 0.56
N TYR A 101 -10.78 -0.16 0.09
CA TYR A 101 -9.87 -1.28 0.38
C TYR A 101 -9.49 -1.39 1.86
N GLU A 102 -9.33 -0.28 2.58
CA GLU A 102 -9.08 -0.32 4.02
C GLU A 102 -10.26 -0.93 4.80
N GLN A 103 -11.48 -0.71 4.33
CA GLN A 103 -12.69 -1.19 5.02
C GLN A 103 -13.09 -2.60 4.61
N GLU A 104 -12.61 -3.11 3.48
CA GLU A 104 -13.07 -4.35 2.87
C GLU A 104 -12.87 -5.60 3.75
N THR A 105 -11.97 -5.52 4.74
CA THR A 105 -11.74 -6.60 5.71
C THR A 105 -12.23 -6.27 7.12
N LYS A 106 -12.87 -5.12 7.32
CA LYS A 106 -13.42 -4.75 8.64
C LYS A 106 -14.60 -5.65 8.99
N GLY A 107 -14.52 -6.27 10.16
CA GLY A 107 -15.56 -7.20 10.61
C GLY A 107 -15.27 -8.68 10.29
N ASP A 108 -14.24 -8.96 9.51
CA ASP A 108 -13.78 -10.32 9.36
C ASP A 108 -13.18 -10.84 10.67
N ALA A 109 -13.30 -12.15 10.89
CA ALA A 109 -12.62 -12.79 12.01
C ALA A 109 -11.11 -12.50 11.93
N ALA A 110 -10.52 -12.06 13.04
CA ALA A 110 -9.08 -11.88 13.13
C ALA A 110 -8.37 -13.20 12.78
N ASP A 111 -7.25 -13.10 12.08
CA ASP A 111 -6.41 -14.27 11.87
C ASP A 111 -5.91 -14.77 13.23
N THR A 112 -6.41 -15.93 13.65
CA THR A 112 -6.11 -16.55 14.94
C THR A 112 -4.78 -17.30 14.96
N LYS A 113 -4.04 -17.28 13.85
CA LYS A 113 -2.71 -17.89 13.79
C LYS A 113 -1.79 -17.26 14.82
N THR A 114 -1.15 -18.07 15.61
CA THR A 114 -0.06 -17.61 16.47
C THR A 114 1.16 -17.35 15.60
N ALA A 115 1.70 -16.11 15.68
CA ALA A 115 2.94 -15.80 15.00
C ALA A 115 4.07 -16.70 15.52
N ALA A 116 4.71 -17.47 14.65
CA ALA A 116 5.92 -18.17 15.01
C ALA A 116 7.05 -17.16 15.25
N ALA A 117 7.89 -17.42 16.24
CA ALA A 117 9.09 -16.61 16.43
C ALA A 117 10.02 -16.73 15.20
N PRO A 118 10.70 -15.65 14.82
CA PRO A 118 11.68 -15.71 13.74
C PRO A 118 12.85 -16.64 14.13
N SER A 119 13.42 -17.33 13.15
CA SER A 119 14.68 -18.01 13.37
C SER A 119 15.78 -17.01 13.81
N PRO A 120 16.83 -17.45 14.52
CA PRO A 120 17.91 -16.53 14.92
C PRO A 120 18.49 -15.72 13.76
N ALA A 121 18.67 -16.34 12.60
CA ALA A 121 19.16 -15.66 11.41
C ALA A 121 18.19 -14.56 10.92
N VAL A 122 16.88 -14.83 10.90
CA VAL A 122 15.87 -13.85 10.53
C VAL A 122 15.79 -12.71 11.55
N ALA A 123 15.86 -13.05 12.85
CA ALA A 123 15.84 -12.04 13.91
C ALA A 123 16.99 -11.02 13.76
N GLU A 124 18.20 -11.50 13.47
CA GLU A 124 19.35 -10.62 13.21
C GLU A 124 19.17 -9.77 11.95
N LEU A 125 18.56 -10.30 10.89
CA LEU A 125 18.25 -9.53 9.68
C LEU A 125 17.20 -8.44 9.94
N LEU A 126 16.15 -8.76 10.69
CA LEU A 126 15.13 -7.78 11.08
C LEU A 126 15.72 -6.66 11.94
N LYS A 127 16.64 -7.00 12.83
CA LYS A 127 17.40 -6.05 13.65
C LYS A 127 18.35 -5.20 12.80
N LYS A 128 19.11 -5.82 11.87
CA LYS A 128 20.00 -5.14 10.91
C LYS A 128 19.25 -4.05 10.13
N GLY A 129 18.03 -4.36 9.66
CA GLY A 129 17.20 -3.40 8.92
C GLY A 129 16.35 -2.50 9.81
N ASN A 130 16.36 -2.71 11.15
CA ASN A 130 15.49 -1.99 12.10
C ASN A 130 14.01 -1.92 11.65
N CYS A 131 13.51 -3.01 11.07
CA CYS A 131 12.23 -3.03 10.34
C CYS A 131 11.03 -2.71 11.25
N ALA A 132 11.05 -3.22 12.49
CA ALA A 132 9.96 -3.05 13.44
C ALA A 132 9.78 -1.60 13.91
N SER A 133 10.83 -0.77 13.91
CA SER A 133 10.76 0.63 14.34
C SER A 133 9.81 1.48 13.51
N CYS A 134 9.57 1.12 12.24
CA CYS A 134 8.67 1.83 11.34
C CYS A 134 7.41 1.03 11.03
N HIS A 135 7.56 -0.28 10.81
CA HIS A 135 6.43 -1.14 10.41
C HIS A 135 5.68 -1.76 11.61
N GLY A 136 6.10 -1.42 12.85
CA GLY A 136 5.54 -1.95 14.09
C GLY A 136 6.08 -3.36 14.43
N GLU A 137 6.07 -3.72 15.71
CA GLU A 137 6.63 -4.99 16.18
C GLU A 137 5.98 -6.24 15.57
N ASN A 138 4.68 -6.16 15.28
CA ASN A 138 3.91 -7.23 14.64
C ASN A 138 3.79 -7.08 13.12
N PHE A 139 4.38 -6.05 12.51
CA PHE A 139 4.32 -5.72 11.08
C PHE A 139 2.91 -5.49 10.51
N SER A 140 1.88 -5.43 11.37
CA SER A 140 0.48 -5.12 11.01
C SER A 140 0.04 -3.74 11.45
N LYS A 141 0.77 -3.12 12.39
CA LYS A 141 0.45 -1.80 12.97
C LYS A 141 1.66 -0.88 12.84
N PRO A 142 1.90 -0.31 11.65
CA PRO A 142 2.99 0.62 11.44
C PRO A 142 2.82 1.88 12.30
N ILE A 143 3.93 2.54 12.66
CA ILE A 143 3.93 3.74 13.51
C ILE A 143 3.37 4.97 12.79
N ASP A 144 3.41 4.98 11.46
CA ASP A 144 2.81 6.01 10.62
C ASP A 144 1.84 5.34 9.64
N PRO A 145 0.61 5.86 9.49
CA PRO A 145 -0.39 5.25 8.61
C PRO A 145 -0.05 5.34 7.10
N SER A 146 0.97 6.11 6.72
CA SER A 146 1.50 6.11 5.35
C SER A 146 2.47 4.96 5.09
N TYR A 147 2.88 4.22 6.11
CA TYR A 147 3.70 3.02 5.97
C TYR A 147 2.85 1.77 5.78
N PRO A 148 3.32 0.77 5.01
CA PRO A 148 2.53 -0.42 4.74
C PRO A 148 2.48 -1.39 5.92
N LYS A 149 1.35 -2.07 6.07
CA LYS A 149 1.25 -3.35 6.76
C LYS A 149 2.00 -4.38 5.92
N LEU A 150 2.85 -5.18 6.55
CA LEU A 150 3.70 -6.17 5.89
C LEU A 150 3.33 -7.61 6.25
N ALA A 151 2.79 -7.82 7.46
CA ALA A 151 2.45 -9.15 7.97
C ALA A 151 1.51 -9.88 7.01
N GLY A 152 1.85 -11.13 6.71
CA GLY A 152 1.07 -12.02 5.87
C GLY A 152 1.00 -11.67 4.39
N GLN A 153 1.61 -10.57 3.94
CA GLN A 153 1.70 -10.23 2.53
C GLN A 153 2.54 -11.29 1.78
N TYR A 154 2.26 -11.51 0.50
CA TYR A 154 2.96 -12.49 -0.31
C TYR A 154 4.48 -12.30 -0.30
N ALA A 155 5.24 -13.36 0.01
CA ALA A 155 6.69 -13.32 0.12
C ALA A 155 7.39 -12.86 -1.17
N ASP A 156 6.91 -13.35 -2.31
CA ASP A 156 7.43 -13.03 -3.64
C ASP A 156 7.19 -11.54 -3.99
N TYR A 157 6.02 -10.99 -3.64
CA TYR A 157 5.77 -9.56 -3.79
C TYR A 157 6.65 -8.71 -2.88
N LEU A 158 6.77 -9.08 -1.58
CA LEU A 158 7.63 -8.36 -0.64
C LEU A 158 9.08 -8.36 -1.11
N PHE A 159 9.55 -9.51 -1.63
CA PHE A 159 10.90 -9.64 -2.18
C PHE A 159 11.09 -8.70 -3.39
N GLN A 160 10.15 -8.69 -4.34
CA GLN A 160 10.20 -7.76 -5.47
C GLN A 160 10.16 -6.30 -5.03
N ALA A 161 9.37 -5.99 -4.00
CA ALA A 161 9.30 -4.64 -3.44
C ALA A 161 10.66 -4.19 -2.88
N LEU A 162 11.36 -5.06 -2.12
CA LEU A 162 12.67 -4.76 -1.55
C LEU A 162 13.76 -4.69 -2.63
N LYS A 163 13.77 -5.59 -3.62
CA LYS A 163 14.66 -5.50 -4.80
C LYS A 163 14.47 -4.20 -5.56
N ALA A 164 13.22 -3.73 -5.69
CA ALA A 164 12.94 -2.49 -6.39
C ALA A 164 13.57 -1.27 -5.71
N TYR A 165 13.74 -1.29 -4.38
CA TYR A 165 14.48 -0.24 -3.66
C TYR A 165 16.00 -0.33 -3.86
N GLN A 166 16.53 -1.48 -4.29
CA GLN A 166 17.96 -1.65 -4.64
C GLN A 166 18.24 -1.32 -6.11
N THR A 167 17.19 -1.11 -6.92
CA THR A 167 17.31 -0.89 -8.37
C THR A 167 17.51 0.58 -8.66
N ASP A 168 18.67 0.94 -9.17
CA ASP A 168 18.99 2.28 -9.63
C ASP A 168 18.89 2.40 -11.15
N HIS A 169 18.58 3.61 -11.63
CA HIS A 169 18.65 4.03 -13.04
C HIS A 169 17.85 3.19 -14.06
N ASN A 170 16.93 2.31 -13.61
CA ASN A 170 16.06 1.58 -14.51
C ASN A 170 14.79 2.41 -14.80
N PRO A 171 14.39 2.62 -16.07
CA PRO A 171 13.21 3.42 -16.41
C PRO A 171 11.88 2.73 -16.09
N GLN A 172 11.87 1.40 -16.03
CA GLN A 172 10.66 0.57 -15.92
C GLN A 172 10.48 -0.06 -14.54
N VAL A 173 11.56 -0.24 -13.78
CA VAL A 173 11.59 -0.92 -12.47
C VAL A 173 12.29 -0.04 -11.45
N GLY A 174 11.84 -0.08 -10.22
CA GLY A 174 12.46 0.62 -9.10
C GLY A 174 11.45 1.33 -8.21
N ARG A 175 11.91 1.67 -7.01
CA ARG A 175 11.17 2.47 -6.02
C ARG A 175 12.08 3.54 -5.46
N ASN A 176 11.68 4.80 -5.61
CA ASN A 176 12.42 5.95 -5.12
C ASN A 176 11.84 6.39 -3.77
N ASN A 177 12.34 5.80 -2.70
CA ASN A 177 12.11 6.25 -1.33
C ASN A 177 13.43 6.17 -0.58
N ALA A 178 14.01 7.30 -0.22
CA ALA A 178 15.37 7.40 0.32
C ALA A 178 15.57 6.54 1.59
N ILE A 179 14.57 6.48 2.48
CA ILE A 179 14.64 5.67 3.70
C ILE A 179 14.72 4.19 3.34
N MET A 180 13.75 3.69 2.56
CA MET A 180 13.70 2.28 2.21
C MET A 180 14.83 1.85 1.28
N MET A 181 15.35 2.74 0.43
CA MET A 181 16.55 2.49 -0.36
C MET A 181 17.77 2.29 0.55
N GLY A 182 17.96 3.17 1.53
CA GLY A 182 19.05 3.04 2.50
C GLY A 182 18.96 1.76 3.32
N ILE A 183 17.74 1.35 3.72
CA ILE A 183 17.52 0.12 4.49
C ILE A 183 17.72 -1.13 3.62
N ALA A 184 17.20 -1.16 2.39
CA ALA A 184 17.29 -2.35 1.55
C ALA A 184 18.68 -2.59 0.96
N LYS A 185 19.41 -1.54 0.65
CA LYS A 185 20.71 -1.59 -0.05
C LYS A 185 21.75 -2.54 0.56
N PRO A 186 21.94 -2.63 1.89
CA PRO A 186 22.97 -3.50 2.49
C PRO A 186 22.57 -4.99 2.58
N PHE A 187 21.41 -5.38 2.04
CA PHE A 187 20.97 -6.77 2.07
C PHE A 187 21.27 -7.49 0.76
N THR A 188 21.71 -8.73 0.86
CA THR A 188 21.76 -9.65 -0.27
C THR A 188 20.34 -10.14 -0.63
N HIS A 189 20.14 -10.60 -1.85
CA HIS A 189 18.85 -11.20 -2.26
C HIS A 189 18.48 -12.44 -1.42
N ALA A 190 19.48 -13.21 -0.97
CA ALA A 190 19.24 -14.35 -0.09
C ALA A 190 18.69 -13.89 1.28
N GLU A 191 19.29 -12.86 1.89
CA GLU A 191 18.81 -12.27 3.14
C GLU A 191 17.40 -11.68 2.98
N LEU A 192 17.12 -10.97 1.88
CA LEU A 192 15.79 -10.43 1.59
C LEU A 192 14.74 -11.55 1.48
N LYS A 193 15.07 -12.69 0.85
CA LYS A 193 14.17 -13.84 0.76
C LYS A 193 13.84 -14.45 2.14
N LEU A 194 14.82 -14.51 3.04
CA LEU A 194 14.60 -15.00 4.42
C LEU A 194 13.63 -14.07 5.18
N VAL A 195 13.86 -12.76 5.11
CA VAL A 195 13.02 -11.77 5.77
C VAL A 195 11.59 -11.81 5.20
N THR A 196 11.43 -11.78 3.89
CA THR A 196 10.11 -11.77 3.25
C THR A 196 9.34 -13.07 3.42
N GLY A 197 10.06 -14.20 3.44
CA GLY A 197 9.50 -15.51 3.78
C GLY A 197 8.90 -15.52 5.19
N TYR A 198 9.61 -14.99 6.17
CA TYR A 198 9.11 -14.87 7.53
C TYR A 198 7.88 -13.92 7.62
N LEU A 199 7.96 -12.72 7.06
CA LEU A 199 6.87 -11.76 7.10
C LEU A 199 5.57 -12.32 6.51
N ALA A 200 5.67 -13.14 5.48
CA ALA A 200 4.52 -13.79 4.85
C ALA A 200 3.83 -14.85 5.73
N THR A 201 4.50 -15.35 6.78
CA THR A 201 3.90 -16.32 7.72
C THR A 201 3.14 -15.68 8.87
N LEU A 202 3.29 -14.37 9.05
CA LEU A 202 2.69 -13.64 10.17
C LEU A 202 1.18 -13.50 10.02
N PRO A 203 0.43 -13.48 11.13
CA PRO A 203 -1.00 -13.18 11.13
C PRO A 203 -1.30 -11.84 10.46
N THR A 204 -2.37 -11.78 9.69
CA THR A 204 -2.64 -10.59 8.85
C THR A 204 -4.13 -10.26 8.74
N GLU A 205 -4.40 -8.96 8.54
CA GLU A 205 -5.68 -8.45 8.10
C GLU A 205 -5.75 -8.31 6.57
N LEU A 206 -4.60 -8.47 5.88
CA LEU A 206 -4.52 -8.32 4.43
C LEU A 206 -5.16 -9.51 3.72
N LYS A 207 -5.97 -9.24 2.70
CA LYS A 207 -6.66 -10.26 1.90
C LYS A 207 -6.66 -9.93 0.41
N THR A 208 -6.83 -10.97 -0.38
CA THR A 208 -7.39 -10.88 -1.73
C THR A 208 -8.87 -11.19 -1.61
N VAL A 209 -9.73 -10.21 -1.87
CA VAL A 209 -11.19 -10.35 -1.76
C VAL A 209 -11.79 -10.51 -3.14
N PRO A 210 -12.25 -11.73 -3.52
CA PRO A 210 -12.92 -11.95 -4.79
C PRO A 210 -14.27 -11.23 -4.84
N GLN A 211 -14.53 -10.51 -5.92
CA GLN A 211 -15.78 -9.78 -6.11
C GLN A 211 -16.77 -10.59 -6.93
N SER A 212 -17.99 -10.74 -6.43
CA SER A 212 -19.05 -11.54 -7.08
C SER A 212 -19.55 -10.98 -8.42
N ARG A 213 -19.28 -9.71 -8.72
CA ARG A 213 -19.74 -9.02 -9.94
C ARG A 213 -19.19 -9.58 -11.24
N PHE A 214 -18.11 -10.36 -11.16
CA PHE A 214 -17.40 -10.90 -12.33
C PHE A 214 -17.54 -12.44 -12.43
N ARG A 215 -18.56 -13.00 -11.80
CA ARG A 215 -18.89 -14.42 -11.92
C ARG A 215 -20.03 -14.63 -12.90
#